data_e4f54c14a642686db9ce32cac6b66287
#
_entry.id   e4f54c14a642686db9ce32cac6b66287
#
_cell.length_a   1.000
_cell.length_b   1.000
_cell.length_c   1.000
_cell.angle_alpha   90.00
_cell.angle_beta   90.00
_cell.angle_gamma   90.00
#
_symmetry.space_group_name_H-M   'P 1'
#
loop_
_entity.id
_entity.type
_entity.pdbx_description
1 polymer ?
#
loop_
_entity_poly.entity_id
_entity_poly.type
_entity_poly.pdbx_seq_one_letter_code
_entity_poly.pdbx_strand_id
1 'polypeptide(L)'
;MLYSFATPQAKEVYREVDRSRAANLDAVFVAGGPHPSALPEEVLEHFDFVVVGEGEETLPELIRAITDGRDPGTVKGIAYKSQGLICLTEKRAPVNLDLYPPFTTILAPIEISRGCPWGCTYCQTPRLFGRCMRHRSISVISRFARRHKDIRFTSPNSLAYGSDGRRPRLEKVKALLEELSEQKKPIYFGTFPSEVRPDFVSDEALEIITQHCANKTISLGGQSGSLAVLESIGRGHGRQEIESACEHIQDHGLVPQVDLIFGLPMESAEDQQMTLDLARWIEGKGGKVRAHRFTPLPGTPLWDKKPAPLSSDAEALLGSLAQRGRLTGSWGRKIKAEKDETA
;
A
#
# COMPACT_ATOMS: atom_id res chain seq x y z
N MET A 1 2.75 25.12 6.59
CA MET A 1 3.61 24.04 6.01
C MET A 1 2.80 22.76 5.96
N LEU A 2 2.98 21.92 4.91
CA LEU A 2 2.16 20.73 4.69
C LEU A 2 3.05 19.48 4.61
N TYR A 3 2.70 18.45 5.36
CA TYR A 3 3.44 17.17 5.39
C TYR A 3 2.48 16.00 5.17
N SER A 4 2.91 15.02 4.38
CA SER A 4 2.19 13.74 4.19
C SER A 4 3.18 12.60 4.34
N PHE A 5 2.95 11.71 5.32
CA PHE A 5 3.92 10.69 5.65
C PHE A 5 3.31 9.37 6.16
N ALA A 6 4.10 8.32 6.04
CA ALA A 6 3.82 7.00 6.58
C ALA A 6 4.62 6.75 7.86
N THR A 7 4.27 5.73 8.64
CA THR A 7 4.87 5.39 9.93
C THR A 7 6.40 5.34 9.94
N PRO A 8 7.10 4.75 8.95
CA PRO A 8 8.55 4.73 8.97
C PRO A 8 9.24 6.10 8.88
N GLN A 9 8.51 7.14 8.47
CA GLN A 9 9.01 8.50 8.29
C GLN A 9 8.70 9.40 9.50
N ALA A 10 7.80 8.98 10.39
CA ALA A 10 7.25 9.84 11.44
C ALA A 10 8.34 10.53 12.30
N LYS A 11 9.28 9.76 12.85
CA LYS A 11 10.36 10.32 13.71
C LYS A 11 11.21 11.38 13.00
N GLU A 12 11.49 11.19 11.71
CA GLU A 12 12.28 12.15 10.93
C GLU A 12 11.46 13.42 10.65
N VAL A 13 10.19 13.24 10.26
CA VAL A 13 9.27 14.35 10.03
C VAL A 13 9.06 15.18 11.29
N TYR A 14 8.88 14.57 12.46
CA TYR A 14 8.73 15.30 13.73
C TYR A 14 9.97 16.19 14.02
N ARG A 15 11.18 15.63 13.88
CA ARG A 15 12.42 16.42 14.06
C ARG A 15 12.55 17.58 13.08
N GLU A 16 12.08 17.38 11.85
CA GLU A 16 12.09 18.43 10.82
C GLU A 16 11.08 19.52 11.16
N VAL A 17 9.87 19.14 11.57
CA VAL A 17 8.81 20.08 11.96
C VAL A 17 9.24 20.91 13.17
N ASP A 18 9.79 20.28 14.21
CA ASP A 18 10.24 21.00 15.42
C ASP A 18 11.33 22.03 15.10
N ARG A 19 12.29 21.67 14.23
CA ARG A 19 13.31 22.61 13.73
C ARG A 19 12.72 23.74 12.90
N SER A 20 11.76 23.41 12.02
CA SER A 20 11.10 24.38 11.16
C SER A 20 10.22 25.33 11.94
N ARG A 21 9.55 24.84 12.98
CA ARG A 21 8.75 25.66 13.91
C ARG A 21 9.60 26.66 14.67
N ALA A 22 10.78 26.24 15.15
CA ALA A 22 11.71 27.14 15.82
C ALA A 22 12.20 28.30 14.91
N ALA A 23 12.28 28.06 13.59
CA ALA A 23 12.68 29.07 12.61
C ALA A 23 11.51 29.92 12.05
N ASN A 24 10.26 29.45 12.17
CA ASN A 24 9.06 30.05 11.58
C ASN A 24 7.90 30.01 12.59
N LEU A 25 7.95 30.84 13.60
CA LEU A 25 7.02 30.84 14.74
C LEU A 25 5.53 31.04 14.32
N ASP A 26 5.29 31.80 13.25
CA ASP A 26 3.93 32.10 12.78
C ASP A 26 3.41 31.08 11.74
N ALA A 27 4.19 30.06 11.40
CA ALA A 27 3.80 29.07 10.42
C ALA A 27 2.81 28.06 11.00
N VAL A 28 1.72 27.77 10.29
CA VAL A 28 0.80 26.69 10.59
C VAL A 28 1.30 25.39 9.96
N PHE A 29 1.39 24.34 10.75
CA PHE A 29 1.86 23.01 10.33
C PHE A 29 0.68 22.05 10.26
N VAL A 30 0.47 21.47 9.09
CA VAL A 30 -0.63 20.52 8.81
C VAL A 30 -0.05 19.19 8.38
N ALA A 31 -0.45 18.12 9.04
CA ALA A 31 -0.09 16.74 8.72
C ALA A 31 -1.24 16.02 8.02
N GLY A 32 -0.90 15.07 7.13
CA GLY A 32 -1.82 14.12 6.51
C GLY A 32 -1.12 12.82 6.12
N GLY A 33 -1.85 11.90 5.53
CA GLY A 33 -1.34 10.60 5.11
C GLY A 33 -1.61 9.47 6.10
N PRO A 34 -1.05 8.27 5.86
CA PRO A 34 -1.41 7.06 6.61
C PRO A 34 -1.13 7.11 8.11
N HIS A 35 0.04 7.62 8.51
CA HIS A 35 0.39 7.68 9.91
C HIS A 35 -0.42 8.74 10.67
N PRO A 36 -0.51 10.00 10.20
CA PRO A 36 -1.34 11.01 10.86
C PRO A 36 -2.81 10.63 10.97
N SER A 37 -3.36 9.98 9.95
CA SER A 37 -4.75 9.52 9.98
C SER A 37 -5.01 8.45 11.04
N ALA A 38 -4.00 7.65 11.36
CA ALA A 38 -4.13 6.55 12.32
C ALA A 38 -3.81 6.96 13.76
N LEU A 39 -2.92 7.93 13.97
CA LEU A 39 -2.46 8.41 15.27
C LEU A 39 -2.52 9.95 15.35
N PRO A 40 -3.69 10.56 15.16
CA PRO A 40 -3.81 12.02 15.16
C PRO A 40 -3.39 12.66 16.49
N GLU A 41 -3.59 11.98 17.62
CA GLU A 41 -3.22 12.46 18.95
C GLU A 41 -1.70 12.63 19.10
N GLU A 42 -0.92 11.62 18.70
CA GLU A 42 0.54 11.67 18.71
C GLU A 42 1.04 12.78 17.79
N VAL A 43 0.48 12.86 16.58
CA VAL A 43 0.91 13.83 15.55
C VAL A 43 0.63 15.27 16.00
N LEU A 44 -0.46 15.52 16.75
CA LEU A 44 -0.79 16.84 17.31
C LEU A 44 0.16 17.31 18.41
N GLU A 45 1.14 16.52 18.83
CA GLU A 45 2.23 17.00 19.68
C GLU A 45 3.20 17.91 18.90
N HIS A 46 3.28 17.72 17.58
CA HIS A 46 4.18 18.44 16.67
C HIS A 46 3.45 19.35 15.67
N PHE A 47 2.19 19.06 15.35
CA PHE A 47 1.41 19.74 14.32
C PHE A 47 0.21 20.50 14.91
N ASP A 48 -0.24 21.53 14.20
CA ASP A 48 -1.41 22.32 14.59
C ASP A 48 -2.71 21.63 14.15
N PHE A 49 -2.68 20.99 12.98
CA PHE A 49 -3.82 20.27 12.40
C PHE A 49 -3.39 18.93 11.79
N VAL A 50 -4.28 17.96 11.86
CA VAL A 50 -4.16 16.67 11.17
C VAL A 50 -5.35 16.48 10.25
N VAL A 51 -5.09 16.22 8.97
CA VAL A 51 -6.10 15.77 8.01
C VAL A 51 -6.23 14.25 8.15
N VAL A 52 -7.41 13.80 8.56
CA VAL A 52 -7.73 12.40 8.85
C VAL A 52 -8.45 11.77 7.66
N GLY A 53 -7.85 10.74 7.05
CA GLY A 53 -8.39 10.05 5.88
C GLY A 53 -8.03 10.72 4.55
N GLU A 54 -9.01 10.87 3.67
CA GLU A 54 -8.82 11.44 2.33
C GLU A 54 -8.74 12.98 2.40
N GLY A 55 -7.64 13.53 1.88
CA GLY A 55 -7.31 14.93 2.03
C GLY A 55 -7.77 15.85 0.88
N GLU A 56 -8.27 15.28 -0.21
CA GLU A 56 -8.54 16.01 -1.45
C GLU A 56 -9.53 17.17 -1.28
N GLU A 57 -10.55 17.00 -0.44
CA GLU A 57 -11.51 18.06 -0.08
C GLU A 57 -11.15 18.75 1.24
N THR A 58 -10.74 17.94 2.23
CA THR A 58 -10.47 18.40 3.58
C THR A 58 -9.35 19.44 3.64
N LEU A 59 -8.22 19.16 2.98
CA LEU A 59 -7.05 20.04 3.03
C LEU A 59 -7.33 21.43 2.39
N PRO A 60 -7.91 21.54 1.18
CA PRO A 60 -8.26 22.85 0.61
C PRO A 60 -9.27 23.61 1.45
N GLU A 61 -10.26 22.94 2.06
CA GLU A 61 -11.23 23.55 2.94
C GLU A 61 -10.59 24.08 4.24
N LEU A 62 -9.70 23.29 4.85
CA LEU A 62 -8.94 23.70 6.03
C LEU A 62 -8.05 24.91 5.74
N ILE A 63 -7.33 24.91 4.62
CA ILE A 63 -6.47 26.05 4.24
C ILE A 63 -7.33 27.32 4.10
N ARG A 64 -8.48 27.25 3.41
CA ARG A 64 -9.37 28.39 3.28
C ARG A 64 -9.91 28.86 4.64
N ALA A 65 -10.30 27.94 5.52
CA ALA A 65 -10.78 28.30 6.85
C ALA A 65 -9.71 29.07 7.64
N ILE A 66 -8.47 28.60 7.63
CA ILE A 66 -7.33 29.25 8.29
C ILE A 66 -7.06 30.63 7.65
N THR A 67 -6.99 30.71 6.32
CA THR A 67 -6.68 31.96 5.59
C THR A 67 -7.75 33.02 5.79
N ASP A 68 -9.02 32.61 5.83
CA ASP A 68 -10.17 33.52 5.98
C ASP A 68 -10.46 33.86 7.47
N GLY A 69 -9.69 33.30 8.43
CA GLY A 69 -9.93 33.49 9.86
C GLY A 69 -11.22 32.86 10.36
N ARG A 70 -11.77 31.85 9.65
CA ARG A 70 -12.93 31.08 10.05
C ARG A 70 -12.54 29.98 11.04
N ASP A 71 -13.52 29.54 11.85
CA ASP A 71 -13.31 28.43 12.78
C ASP A 71 -12.96 27.11 12.04
N PRO A 72 -11.73 26.58 12.20
CA PRO A 72 -11.34 25.31 11.59
C PRO A 72 -12.18 24.11 12.07
N GLY A 73 -12.80 24.21 13.27
CA GLY A 73 -13.67 23.18 13.81
C GLY A 73 -14.91 22.87 12.97
N THR A 74 -15.24 23.73 12.02
CA THR A 74 -16.32 23.49 11.03
C THR A 74 -15.90 22.61 9.86
N VAL A 75 -14.60 22.37 9.69
CA VAL A 75 -14.05 21.53 8.61
C VAL A 75 -14.15 20.06 8.96
N LYS A 76 -14.78 19.25 8.12
CA LYS A 76 -14.89 17.80 8.35
C LYS A 76 -13.56 17.09 8.05
N GLY A 77 -13.28 16.02 8.83
CA GLY A 77 -12.12 15.15 8.60
C GLY A 77 -10.81 15.72 9.10
N ILE A 78 -10.82 16.52 10.16
CA ILE A 78 -9.61 17.01 10.82
C ILE A 78 -9.55 16.64 12.30
N ALA A 79 -8.34 16.63 12.82
CA ALA A 79 -8.06 16.69 14.26
C ALA A 79 -7.21 17.92 14.56
N TYR A 80 -7.45 18.57 15.72
CA TYR A 80 -6.73 19.74 16.20
C TYR A 80 -6.83 19.88 17.72
N LYS A 81 -6.01 20.75 18.32
CA LYS A 81 -6.09 21.07 19.74
C LYS A 81 -6.92 22.35 19.94
N SER A 82 -7.90 22.31 20.82
CA SER A 82 -8.67 23.47 21.30
C SER A 82 -8.68 23.48 22.82
N GLN A 83 -8.22 24.55 23.43
CA GLN A 83 -8.14 24.70 24.90
C GLN A 83 -7.43 23.54 25.60
N GLY A 84 -6.39 22.99 24.96
CA GLY A 84 -5.63 21.85 25.48
C GLY A 84 -6.28 20.47 25.26
N LEU A 85 -7.50 20.42 24.71
CA LEU A 85 -8.20 19.19 24.39
C LEU A 85 -8.05 18.84 22.90
N ILE A 86 -7.97 17.54 22.61
CA ILE A 86 -7.96 17.04 21.23
C ILE A 86 -9.40 16.97 20.74
N CYS A 87 -9.66 17.65 19.62
CA CYS A 87 -10.93 17.68 18.93
C CYS A 87 -10.81 16.93 17.61
N LEU A 88 -11.69 15.95 17.39
CA LEU A 88 -11.90 15.31 16.10
C LEU A 88 -13.23 15.80 15.53
N THR A 89 -13.20 16.31 14.31
CA THR A 89 -14.42 16.71 13.61
C THR A 89 -15.11 15.52 12.95
N GLU A 90 -16.32 15.74 12.45
CA GLU A 90 -17.09 14.71 11.73
C GLU A 90 -16.27 14.12 10.57
N LYS A 91 -16.29 12.81 10.42
CA LYS A 91 -15.60 12.12 9.32
C LYS A 91 -16.19 12.54 7.97
N ARG A 92 -15.32 12.83 7.02
CA ARG A 92 -15.74 13.13 5.65
C ARG A 92 -16.11 11.84 4.89
N ALA A 93 -17.11 11.94 4.01
CA ALA A 93 -17.42 10.87 3.06
C ALA A 93 -16.26 10.66 2.07
N PRO A 94 -16.05 9.44 1.59
CA PRO A 94 -15.03 9.17 0.57
C PRO A 94 -15.27 9.96 -0.72
N VAL A 95 -14.19 10.52 -1.29
CA VAL A 95 -14.27 11.37 -2.50
C VAL A 95 -14.58 10.56 -3.77
N ASN A 96 -15.16 11.23 -4.76
CA ASN A 96 -15.20 10.72 -6.12
C ASN A 96 -13.81 10.89 -6.76
N LEU A 97 -13.13 9.78 -7.06
CA LEU A 97 -11.77 9.78 -7.56
C LEU A 97 -11.60 10.56 -8.88
N ASP A 98 -12.62 10.59 -9.72
CA ASP A 98 -12.57 11.28 -11.02
C ASP A 98 -12.46 12.79 -10.92
N LEU A 99 -12.90 13.39 -9.80
CA LEU A 99 -12.83 14.82 -9.56
C LEU A 99 -11.44 15.28 -9.10
N TYR A 100 -10.60 14.36 -8.63
CA TYR A 100 -9.29 14.66 -8.03
C TYR A 100 -8.14 13.99 -8.78
N PRO A 101 -7.82 14.49 -9.97
CA PRO A 101 -6.70 13.98 -10.77
C PRO A 101 -5.35 14.30 -10.14
N PRO A 102 -4.27 13.57 -10.52
CA PRO A 102 -2.90 13.97 -10.21
C PRO A 102 -2.62 15.37 -10.81
N PHE A 103 -2.24 16.31 -9.98
CA PHE A 103 -2.00 17.72 -10.39
C PHE A 103 -0.52 18.14 -10.34
N THR A 104 0.37 17.21 -9.92
CA THR A 104 1.80 17.51 -9.78
C THR A 104 2.56 17.36 -11.10
N THR A 105 3.73 17.98 -11.18
CA THR A 105 4.67 17.79 -12.29
C THR A 105 5.43 16.45 -12.19
N ILE A 106 5.48 15.86 -11.00
CA ILE A 106 6.04 14.53 -10.78
C ILE A 106 4.96 13.51 -11.12
N LEU A 107 5.22 12.72 -12.16
CA LEU A 107 4.29 11.70 -12.63
C LEU A 107 4.49 10.40 -11.85
N ALA A 108 3.68 10.21 -10.82
CA ALA A 108 3.57 8.95 -10.09
C ALA A 108 2.72 7.92 -10.89
N PRO A 109 2.77 6.62 -10.54
CA PRO A 109 1.82 5.64 -11.07
C PRO A 109 0.36 6.10 -10.89
N ILE A 110 -0.49 5.83 -11.88
CA ILE A 110 -1.87 6.29 -11.89
C ILE A 110 -2.70 5.44 -10.92
N GLU A 111 -3.30 6.06 -9.92
CA GLU A 111 -4.25 5.39 -9.04
C GLU A 111 -5.52 5.07 -9.83
N ILE A 112 -5.81 3.77 -10.02
CA ILE A 112 -7.00 3.31 -10.75
C ILE A 112 -8.11 2.85 -9.81
N SER A 113 -7.75 2.43 -8.58
CA SER A 113 -8.70 1.95 -7.58
C SER A 113 -8.24 2.30 -6.17
N ARG A 114 -9.20 2.59 -5.27
CA ARG A 114 -8.97 2.90 -3.86
C ARG A 114 -9.97 2.17 -2.97
N GLY A 115 -9.54 1.78 -1.76
CA GLY A 115 -10.31 0.94 -0.85
C GLY A 115 -10.10 -0.54 -1.11
N CYS A 116 -10.44 -1.40 -0.14
CA CYS A 116 -10.22 -2.85 -0.25
C CYS A 116 -11.24 -3.61 0.62
N PRO A 117 -12.01 -4.57 0.08
CA PRO A 117 -13.03 -5.30 0.85
C PRO A 117 -12.42 -6.30 1.85
N TRP A 118 -11.14 -6.64 1.67
CA TRP A 118 -10.44 -7.59 2.52
C TRP A 118 -10.04 -6.97 3.86
N GLY A 119 -10.07 -7.78 4.90
CA GLY A 119 -9.81 -7.32 6.27
C GLY A 119 -8.43 -7.69 6.78
N CYS A 120 -7.44 -7.84 5.91
CA CYS A 120 -6.09 -8.27 6.30
C CYS A 120 -5.60 -7.51 7.54
N THR A 121 -5.18 -8.28 8.56
CA THR A 121 -4.92 -7.72 9.91
C THR A 121 -3.68 -6.83 9.98
N TYR A 122 -2.78 -6.94 9.01
CA TYR A 122 -1.56 -6.13 8.90
C TYR A 122 -1.71 -4.88 8.03
N CYS A 123 -2.82 -4.74 7.29
CA CYS A 123 -2.94 -3.77 6.19
C CYS A 123 -3.75 -2.54 6.60
N GLN A 124 -3.20 -1.34 6.33
CA GLN A 124 -3.88 -0.07 6.58
C GLN A 124 -4.91 0.30 5.51
N THR A 125 -4.82 -0.22 4.27
CA THR A 125 -5.66 0.20 3.15
C THR A 125 -7.17 0.21 3.47
N PRO A 126 -7.76 -0.89 4.00
CA PRO A 126 -9.20 -0.89 4.34
C PRO A 126 -9.54 0.01 5.54
N ARG A 127 -8.55 0.38 6.35
CA ARG A 127 -8.72 1.25 7.53
C ARG A 127 -8.76 2.72 7.11
N LEU A 128 -7.89 3.10 6.19
CA LEU A 128 -7.78 4.47 5.67
C LEU A 128 -8.88 4.80 4.66
N PHE A 129 -9.10 3.90 3.70
CA PHE A 129 -9.92 4.17 2.52
C PHE A 129 -11.25 3.43 2.49
N GLY A 130 -11.55 2.65 3.56
CA GLY A 130 -12.78 1.87 3.67
C GLY A 130 -12.74 0.53 2.94
N ARG A 131 -13.80 -0.25 3.18
CA ARG A 131 -13.97 -1.62 2.65
C ARG A 131 -14.75 -1.68 1.34
N CYS A 132 -15.18 -0.54 0.81
CA CYS A 132 -15.78 -0.43 -0.51
C CYS A 132 -14.71 -0.04 -1.51
N MET A 133 -14.54 -0.83 -2.55
CA MET A 133 -13.59 -0.54 -3.63
C MET A 133 -14.21 0.47 -4.60
N ARG A 134 -13.52 1.57 -4.82
CA ARG A 134 -13.92 2.65 -5.74
C ARG A 134 -12.92 2.72 -6.88
N HIS A 135 -13.39 3.05 -8.07
CA HIS A 135 -12.57 3.04 -9.27
C HIS A 135 -12.64 4.38 -9.97
N ARG A 136 -11.52 4.77 -10.56
CA ARG A 136 -11.46 5.89 -11.47
C ARG A 136 -12.00 5.43 -12.84
N SER A 137 -12.74 6.29 -13.54
CA SER A 137 -13.25 5.96 -14.86
C SER A 137 -12.13 5.80 -15.90
N ILE A 138 -12.36 4.96 -16.89
CA ILE A 138 -11.40 4.70 -17.98
C ILE A 138 -11.03 6.01 -18.69
N SER A 139 -12.00 6.88 -18.95
CA SER A 139 -11.77 8.16 -19.64
C SER A 139 -10.84 9.09 -18.85
N VAL A 140 -10.97 9.12 -17.52
CA VAL A 140 -10.09 9.91 -16.65
C VAL A 140 -8.70 9.30 -16.60
N ILE A 141 -8.58 7.96 -16.44
CA ILE A 141 -7.29 7.25 -16.47
C ILE A 141 -6.58 7.51 -17.81
N SER A 142 -7.27 7.33 -18.94
CA SER A 142 -6.73 7.55 -20.29
C SER A 142 -6.22 8.97 -20.48
N ARG A 143 -6.98 9.98 -20.02
CA ARG A 143 -6.55 11.38 -20.06
C ARG A 143 -5.24 11.62 -19.33
N PHE A 144 -5.02 11.00 -18.13
CA PHE A 144 -3.77 11.15 -17.38
C PHE A 144 -2.63 10.35 -17.97
N ALA A 145 -2.90 9.17 -18.50
CA ALA A 145 -1.92 8.33 -19.16
C ALA A 145 -1.19 9.05 -20.31
N ARG A 146 -1.86 10.01 -20.97
CA ARG A 146 -1.23 10.82 -22.05
C ARG A 146 0.01 11.58 -21.60
N ARG A 147 0.15 11.90 -20.32
CA ARG A 147 1.29 12.62 -19.75
C ARG A 147 2.49 11.71 -19.44
N HIS A 148 2.28 10.39 -19.34
CA HIS A 148 3.28 9.42 -18.95
C HIS A 148 4.06 8.90 -20.17
N LYS A 149 5.34 8.58 -20.01
CA LYS A 149 6.15 7.88 -21.01
C LYS A 149 5.82 6.40 -21.05
N ASP A 150 5.67 5.80 -19.88
CA ASP A 150 5.15 4.45 -19.66
C ASP A 150 3.98 4.53 -18.68
N ILE A 151 3.02 3.65 -18.83
CA ILE A 151 1.79 3.67 -18.03
C ILE A 151 1.92 2.65 -16.92
N ARG A 152 1.92 3.12 -15.68
CA ARG A 152 1.96 2.30 -14.46
C ARG A 152 0.82 2.70 -13.53
N PHE A 153 0.44 1.78 -12.66
CA PHE A 153 -0.75 1.94 -11.83
C PHE A 153 -0.43 1.82 -10.34
N THR A 154 -1.33 2.38 -9.54
CA THR A 154 -1.47 2.09 -8.11
C THR A 154 -2.88 1.56 -7.85
N SER A 155 -2.96 0.42 -7.21
CA SER A 155 -4.21 -0.25 -6.84
C SER A 155 -3.96 -1.27 -5.73
N PRO A 156 -4.92 -1.51 -4.83
CA PRO A 156 -4.82 -2.61 -3.85
C PRO A 156 -4.79 -4.01 -4.49
N ASN A 157 -5.39 -4.16 -5.67
CA ASN A 157 -5.36 -5.35 -6.52
C ASN A 157 -5.74 -4.93 -7.94
N SER A 158 -4.80 -5.03 -8.89
CA SER A 158 -5.00 -4.58 -10.27
C SER A 158 -6.14 -5.32 -10.96
N LEU A 159 -6.20 -6.64 -10.86
CA LEU A 159 -7.24 -7.47 -11.48
C LEU A 159 -8.64 -7.26 -10.87
N ALA A 160 -8.74 -6.50 -9.78
CA ALA A 160 -10.01 -6.10 -9.22
C ALA A 160 -10.58 -4.79 -9.80
N TYR A 161 -9.93 -4.20 -10.80
CA TYR A 161 -10.44 -2.98 -11.42
C TYR A 161 -11.87 -3.18 -11.98
N GLY A 162 -12.75 -2.25 -11.62
CA GLY A 162 -14.17 -2.27 -12.04
C GLY A 162 -15.05 -3.28 -11.28
N SER A 163 -14.53 -3.95 -10.26
CA SER A 163 -15.26 -4.93 -9.45
C SER A 163 -15.40 -4.48 -7.98
N ASP A 164 -16.12 -5.27 -7.19
CA ASP A 164 -16.20 -5.07 -5.74
C ASP A 164 -14.92 -5.47 -4.97
N GLY A 165 -13.90 -5.98 -5.66
CA GLY A 165 -12.64 -6.44 -5.12
C GLY A 165 -12.65 -7.87 -4.54
N ARG A 166 -13.77 -8.60 -4.64
CA ARG A 166 -13.90 -10.00 -4.20
C ARG A 166 -13.80 -11.00 -5.34
N ARG A 167 -14.25 -10.61 -6.52
CA ARG A 167 -14.13 -11.38 -7.77
C ARG A 167 -13.69 -10.47 -8.89
N PRO A 168 -12.84 -10.95 -9.82
CA PRO A 168 -12.42 -10.16 -10.97
C PRO A 168 -13.62 -9.88 -11.90
N ARG A 169 -13.55 -8.76 -12.59
CA ARG A 169 -14.41 -8.41 -13.73
C ARG A 169 -13.52 -8.15 -14.92
N LEU A 170 -13.08 -9.23 -15.56
CA LEU A 170 -12.03 -9.18 -16.58
C LEU A 170 -12.45 -8.35 -17.80
N GLU A 171 -13.73 -8.26 -18.12
CA GLU A 171 -14.25 -7.37 -19.15
C GLU A 171 -13.98 -5.88 -18.87
N LYS A 172 -13.89 -5.48 -17.57
CA LYS A 172 -13.53 -4.12 -17.18
C LYS A 172 -12.03 -3.86 -17.27
N VAL A 173 -11.24 -4.86 -16.88
CA VAL A 173 -9.78 -4.83 -17.05
C VAL A 173 -9.42 -4.75 -18.52
N LYS A 174 -10.02 -5.59 -19.34
CA LYS A 174 -9.83 -5.61 -20.80
C LYS A 174 -10.16 -4.25 -21.42
N ALA A 175 -11.34 -3.70 -21.14
CA ALA A 175 -11.75 -2.40 -21.67
C ALA A 175 -10.79 -1.26 -21.25
N LEU A 176 -10.22 -1.29 -20.02
CA LEU A 176 -9.21 -0.34 -19.59
C LEU A 176 -7.94 -0.48 -20.42
N LEU A 177 -7.43 -1.69 -20.59
CA LEU A 177 -6.16 -1.93 -21.27
C LEU A 177 -6.26 -1.70 -22.77
N GLU A 178 -7.41 -2.03 -23.40
CA GLU A 178 -7.72 -1.70 -24.79
C GLU A 178 -7.66 -0.17 -25.04
N GLU A 179 -8.39 0.62 -24.25
CA GLU A 179 -8.37 2.09 -24.34
C GLU A 179 -6.97 2.66 -24.20
N LEU A 180 -6.17 2.14 -23.26
CA LEU A 180 -4.82 2.64 -23.03
C LEU A 180 -3.85 2.22 -24.12
N SER A 181 -4.06 1.09 -24.77
CA SER A 181 -3.24 0.58 -25.89
C SER A 181 -3.27 1.52 -27.10
N GLU A 182 -4.38 2.24 -27.31
CA GLU A 182 -4.51 3.26 -28.37
C GLU A 182 -3.45 4.38 -28.25
N GLN A 183 -2.89 4.59 -27.05
CA GLN A 183 -1.84 5.59 -26.84
C GLN A 183 -0.46 5.15 -27.31
N LYS A 184 -0.30 3.88 -27.72
CA LYS A 184 0.96 3.29 -28.24
C LYS A 184 2.15 3.47 -27.28
N LYS A 185 1.90 3.37 -25.99
CA LYS A 185 2.89 3.47 -24.92
C LYS A 185 3.03 2.14 -24.19
N PRO A 186 4.21 1.83 -23.63
CA PRO A 186 4.34 0.66 -22.75
C PRO A 186 3.40 0.75 -21.55
N ILE A 187 2.61 -0.30 -21.35
CA ILE A 187 1.69 -0.43 -20.19
C ILE A 187 2.25 -1.53 -19.29
N TYR A 188 2.31 -1.28 -17.99
CA TYR A 188 2.72 -2.24 -16.97
C TYR A 188 1.60 -2.41 -15.95
N PHE A 189 0.90 -3.56 -16.01
CA PHE A 189 -0.26 -3.87 -15.18
C PHE A 189 0.01 -5.08 -14.30
N GLY A 190 -0.45 -5.08 -13.05
CA GLY A 190 -0.14 -6.18 -12.12
C GLY A 190 1.34 -6.23 -11.69
N THR A 191 2.02 -5.08 -11.72
CA THR A 191 3.40 -4.91 -11.23
C THR A 191 3.42 -3.92 -10.08
N PHE A 192 4.43 -3.98 -9.22
CA PHE A 192 4.57 -3.01 -8.11
C PHE A 192 4.50 -1.55 -8.61
N PRO A 193 3.75 -0.66 -7.98
CA PRO A 193 3.00 -0.79 -6.72
C PRO A 193 1.51 -1.16 -6.90
N SER A 194 1.19 -2.00 -7.85
CA SER A 194 -0.17 -2.43 -8.18
C SER A 194 -0.21 -3.95 -8.33
N GLU A 195 -0.02 -4.65 -7.24
CA GLU A 195 0.09 -6.10 -7.17
C GLU A 195 -1.25 -6.79 -7.47
N VAL A 196 -1.17 -8.09 -7.67
CA VAL A 196 -2.33 -8.97 -7.90
C VAL A 196 -2.48 -9.94 -6.74
N ARG A 197 -3.70 -10.25 -6.35
CA ARG A 197 -3.98 -11.37 -5.45
C ARG A 197 -3.85 -12.68 -6.22
N PRO A 198 -3.24 -13.74 -5.64
CA PRO A 198 -3.07 -15.02 -6.32
C PRO A 198 -4.38 -15.63 -6.83
N ASP A 199 -5.44 -15.55 -6.03
CA ASP A 199 -6.78 -16.05 -6.34
C ASP A 199 -7.53 -15.28 -7.47
N PHE A 200 -6.92 -14.24 -8.03
CA PHE A 200 -7.43 -13.47 -9.18
C PHE A 200 -6.70 -13.81 -10.49
N VAL A 201 -5.63 -14.58 -10.43
CA VAL A 201 -4.87 -14.98 -11.61
C VAL A 201 -5.59 -16.13 -12.32
N SER A 202 -5.79 -15.98 -13.61
CA SER A 202 -6.33 -17.00 -14.52
C SER A 202 -5.71 -16.86 -15.89
N ASP A 203 -5.82 -17.86 -16.74
CA ASP A 203 -5.33 -17.79 -18.12
C ASP A 203 -5.96 -16.63 -18.88
N GLU A 204 -7.28 -16.42 -18.77
CA GLU A 204 -7.96 -15.28 -19.39
C GLU A 204 -7.39 -13.93 -18.93
N ALA A 205 -7.08 -13.78 -17.62
CA ALA A 205 -6.49 -12.55 -17.09
C ALA A 205 -5.07 -12.32 -17.67
N LEU A 206 -4.29 -13.37 -17.80
CA LEU A 206 -2.93 -13.31 -18.34
C LEU A 206 -2.91 -13.11 -19.85
N GLU A 207 -3.84 -13.69 -20.60
CA GLU A 207 -4.03 -13.41 -22.01
C GLU A 207 -4.30 -11.92 -22.27
N ILE A 208 -5.21 -11.32 -21.49
CA ILE A 208 -5.48 -9.88 -21.59
C ILE A 208 -4.22 -9.07 -21.30
N ILE A 209 -3.46 -9.43 -20.25
CA ILE A 209 -2.22 -8.71 -19.91
C ILE A 209 -1.16 -8.87 -21.00
N THR A 210 -0.91 -10.08 -21.49
CA THR A 210 0.11 -10.33 -22.52
C THR A 210 -0.24 -9.68 -23.86
N GLN A 211 -1.52 -9.55 -24.17
CA GLN A 211 -1.99 -8.90 -25.39
C GLN A 211 -1.78 -7.38 -25.37
N HIS A 212 -1.94 -6.72 -24.21
CA HIS A 212 -2.01 -5.25 -24.12
C HIS A 212 -0.83 -4.63 -23.38
N CYS A 213 -0.04 -5.39 -22.62
CA CYS A 213 0.98 -4.86 -21.73
C CYS A 213 2.40 -5.28 -22.13
N ALA A 214 3.36 -4.45 -21.74
CA ALA A 214 4.79 -4.71 -21.92
C ALA A 214 5.42 -5.46 -20.72
N ASN A 215 4.61 -6.17 -19.97
CA ASN A 215 5.02 -6.88 -18.76
C ASN A 215 6.09 -7.94 -19.06
N LYS A 216 7.05 -8.05 -18.15
CA LYS A 216 7.95 -9.22 -18.05
C LYS A 216 7.72 -9.98 -16.73
N THR A 217 7.04 -9.34 -15.80
CA THR A 217 6.77 -9.89 -14.47
C THR A 217 5.33 -9.58 -14.06
N ILE A 218 4.78 -10.43 -13.18
CA ILE A 218 3.55 -10.15 -12.42
C ILE A 218 3.90 -10.22 -10.94
N SER A 219 3.48 -9.19 -10.17
CA SER A 219 3.69 -9.13 -8.72
C SER A 219 2.48 -9.71 -7.99
N LEU A 220 2.73 -10.71 -7.14
CA LEU A 220 1.72 -11.43 -6.37
C LEU A 220 1.86 -11.15 -4.88
N GLY A 221 0.76 -10.80 -4.22
CA GLY A 221 0.70 -10.69 -2.77
C GLY A 221 0.49 -12.05 -2.11
N GLY A 222 1.50 -12.91 -2.03
CA GLY A 222 1.44 -14.25 -1.41
C GLY A 222 1.40 -14.20 0.12
N GLN A 223 2.27 -13.44 0.72
CA GLN A 223 2.44 -13.09 2.13
C GLN A 223 3.04 -14.21 3.00
N SER A 224 2.57 -15.46 2.97
CA SER A 224 3.10 -16.59 3.75
C SER A 224 2.92 -17.92 3.01
N GLY A 225 3.75 -18.89 3.33
CA GLY A 225 3.61 -20.27 2.91
C GLY A 225 2.79 -21.13 3.88
N SER A 226 2.48 -20.61 5.08
CA SER A 226 1.65 -21.27 6.08
C SER A 226 0.17 -20.90 5.92
N LEU A 227 -0.68 -21.92 5.79
CA LEU A 227 -2.13 -21.73 5.75
C LEU A 227 -2.65 -21.11 7.05
N ALA A 228 -2.17 -21.57 8.18
CA ALA A 228 -2.57 -21.04 9.49
C ALA A 228 -2.26 -19.54 9.63
N VAL A 229 -1.10 -19.10 9.15
CA VAL A 229 -0.74 -17.67 9.10
C VAL A 229 -1.64 -16.91 8.14
N LEU A 230 -1.87 -17.43 6.93
CA LEU A 230 -2.72 -16.77 5.93
C LEU A 230 -4.17 -16.59 6.42
N GLU A 231 -4.71 -17.61 7.11
CA GLU A 231 -6.03 -17.53 7.74
C GLU A 231 -6.06 -16.48 8.87
N SER A 232 -5.06 -16.50 9.76
CA SER A 232 -4.98 -15.57 10.90
C SER A 232 -4.85 -14.10 10.48
N ILE A 233 -4.18 -13.85 9.36
CA ILE A 233 -4.08 -12.49 8.79
C ILE A 233 -5.24 -12.14 7.84
N GLY A 234 -6.21 -13.04 7.62
CA GLY A 234 -7.41 -12.80 6.84
C GLY A 234 -7.16 -12.66 5.34
N ARG A 235 -6.24 -13.46 4.76
CA ARG A 235 -5.92 -13.38 3.32
C ARG A 235 -7.01 -13.94 2.41
N GLY A 236 -7.69 -15.02 2.84
CA GLY A 236 -8.75 -15.67 2.06
C GLY A 236 -8.26 -16.43 0.83
N HIS A 237 -6.97 -16.74 0.75
CA HIS A 237 -6.34 -17.69 -0.16
C HIS A 237 -5.26 -18.46 0.58
N GLY A 238 -4.89 -19.63 0.10
CA GLY A 238 -3.84 -20.48 0.66
C GLY A 238 -2.59 -20.54 -0.22
N ARG A 239 -1.69 -21.46 0.14
CA ARG A 239 -0.45 -21.72 -0.60
C ARG A 239 -0.73 -22.25 -2.02
N GLN A 240 -1.73 -23.09 -2.16
CA GLN A 240 -2.08 -23.70 -3.44
C GLN A 240 -2.45 -22.63 -4.50
N GLU A 241 -3.19 -21.59 -4.12
CA GLU A 241 -3.51 -20.48 -5.02
C GLU A 241 -2.25 -19.69 -5.41
N ILE A 242 -1.27 -19.57 -4.49
CA ILE A 242 0.01 -18.92 -4.82
C ILE A 242 0.80 -19.73 -5.83
N GLU A 243 0.90 -21.04 -5.62
CA GLU A 243 1.63 -21.96 -6.51
C GLU A 243 0.96 -22.01 -7.89
N SER A 244 -0.37 -22.18 -7.94
CA SER A 244 -1.14 -22.19 -9.19
C SER A 244 -0.98 -20.86 -9.95
N ALA A 245 -1.07 -19.72 -9.27
CA ALA A 245 -0.85 -18.43 -9.91
C ALA A 245 0.55 -18.28 -10.50
N CYS A 246 1.58 -18.79 -9.81
CA CYS A 246 2.94 -18.80 -10.33
C CYS A 246 3.07 -19.64 -11.61
N GLU A 247 2.46 -20.82 -11.64
CA GLU A 247 2.47 -21.72 -12.80
C GLU A 247 1.75 -21.08 -14.00
N HIS A 248 0.53 -20.57 -13.82
CA HIS A 248 -0.19 -19.84 -14.89
C HIS A 248 0.64 -18.67 -15.46
N ILE A 249 1.29 -17.87 -14.57
CA ILE A 249 2.13 -16.74 -15.02
C ILE A 249 3.30 -17.24 -15.89
N GLN A 250 3.93 -18.36 -15.53
CA GLN A 250 5.05 -18.93 -16.28
C GLN A 250 4.60 -19.53 -17.61
N ASP A 251 3.44 -20.19 -17.65
CA ASP A 251 2.87 -20.76 -18.87
C ASP A 251 2.57 -19.67 -19.92
N HIS A 252 2.34 -18.42 -19.46
CA HIS A 252 2.21 -17.24 -20.33
C HIS A 252 3.55 -16.49 -20.61
N GLY A 253 4.70 -17.11 -20.29
CA GLY A 253 6.02 -16.55 -20.57
C GLY A 253 6.43 -15.36 -19.69
N LEU A 254 5.71 -15.17 -18.55
CA LEU A 254 5.99 -14.11 -17.58
C LEU A 254 6.72 -14.67 -16.35
N VAL A 255 7.36 -13.80 -15.58
CA VAL A 255 8.05 -14.18 -14.34
C VAL A 255 7.21 -13.77 -13.13
N PRO A 256 6.76 -14.73 -12.28
CA PRO A 256 6.09 -14.39 -11.03
C PRO A 256 7.06 -13.74 -10.05
N GLN A 257 6.64 -12.65 -9.43
CA GLN A 257 7.35 -12.01 -8.31
C GLN A 257 6.43 -12.01 -7.10
N VAL A 258 6.73 -12.84 -6.11
CA VAL A 258 5.86 -13.08 -4.96
C VAL A 258 6.33 -12.31 -3.74
N ASP A 259 5.41 -11.54 -3.17
CA ASP A 259 5.63 -10.80 -1.93
C ASP A 259 5.37 -11.70 -0.73
N LEU A 260 6.37 -11.81 0.14
CA LEU A 260 6.31 -12.57 1.39
C LEU A 260 6.62 -11.67 2.58
N ILE A 261 5.89 -11.86 3.67
CA ILE A 261 6.08 -11.16 4.94
C ILE A 261 6.65 -12.14 5.96
N PHE A 262 7.77 -11.79 6.55
CA PHE A 262 8.43 -12.56 7.60
C PHE A 262 8.35 -11.86 8.95
N GLY A 263 8.19 -12.62 10.01
CA GLY A 263 8.14 -12.11 11.38
C GLY A 263 6.76 -11.56 11.75
N LEU A 264 5.68 -12.09 11.18
CA LEU A 264 4.32 -11.83 11.66
C LEU A 264 4.19 -12.30 13.12
N PRO A 265 3.47 -11.57 13.99
CA PRO A 265 3.46 -11.82 15.45
C PRO A 265 3.03 -13.24 15.87
N MET A 266 2.19 -13.89 15.05
CA MET A 266 1.69 -15.25 15.29
C MET A 266 2.55 -16.36 14.65
N GLU A 267 3.58 -15.99 13.91
CA GLU A 267 4.38 -16.90 13.10
C GLU A 267 5.30 -17.75 13.99
N SER A 268 5.11 -19.07 13.98
CA SER A 268 6.01 -20.03 14.60
C SER A 268 7.25 -20.30 13.74
N ALA A 269 8.22 -21.05 14.26
CA ALA A 269 9.38 -21.48 13.48
C ALA A 269 8.96 -22.39 12.31
N GLU A 270 7.96 -23.25 12.51
CA GLU A 270 7.40 -24.13 11.50
C GLU A 270 6.70 -23.32 10.39
N ASP A 271 5.96 -22.28 10.74
CA ASP A 271 5.32 -21.38 9.78
C ASP A 271 6.35 -20.64 8.92
N GLN A 272 7.44 -20.17 9.56
CA GLN A 272 8.56 -19.56 8.82
C GLN A 272 9.18 -20.57 7.87
N GLN A 273 9.38 -21.83 8.31
CA GLN A 273 9.91 -22.87 7.45
C GLN A 273 9.02 -23.14 6.23
N MET A 274 7.68 -23.20 6.42
CA MET A 274 6.73 -23.33 5.30
C MET A 274 6.85 -22.17 4.31
N THR A 275 7.08 -20.94 4.82
CA THR A 275 7.28 -19.74 3.97
C THR A 275 8.63 -19.80 3.24
N LEU A 276 9.68 -20.30 3.88
CA LEU A 276 10.99 -20.53 3.24
C LEU A 276 10.91 -21.61 2.15
N ASP A 277 10.15 -22.68 2.38
CA ASP A 277 9.95 -23.74 1.40
C ASP A 277 9.17 -23.22 0.17
N LEU A 278 8.17 -22.36 0.38
CA LEU A 278 7.51 -21.66 -0.71
C LEU A 278 8.50 -20.75 -1.46
N ALA A 279 9.36 -20.01 -0.76
CA ALA A 279 10.36 -19.15 -1.40
C ALA A 279 11.36 -19.95 -2.25
N ARG A 280 11.82 -21.11 -1.77
CA ARG A 280 12.69 -22.03 -2.53
C ARG A 280 11.96 -22.60 -3.75
N TRP A 281 10.70 -22.97 -3.60
CA TRP A 281 9.88 -23.49 -4.69
C TRP A 281 9.72 -22.42 -5.80
N ILE A 282 9.37 -21.17 -5.44
CA ILE A 282 9.26 -20.06 -6.38
C ILE A 282 10.57 -19.83 -7.13
N GLU A 283 11.69 -19.81 -6.42
CA GLU A 283 13.02 -19.63 -7.03
C GLU A 283 13.40 -20.80 -7.94
N GLY A 284 13.14 -22.03 -7.51
CA GLY A 284 13.39 -23.25 -8.29
C GLY A 284 12.59 -23.30 -9.60
N LYS A 285 11.42 -22.71 -9.61
CA LYS A 285 10.58 -22.51 -10.82
C LYS A 285 11.02 -21.29 -11.66
N GLY A 286 12.04 -20.53 -11.28
CA GLY A 286 12.52 -19.36 -12.02
C GLY A 286 11.82 -18.04 -11.65
N GLY A 287 10.93 -18.06 -10.67
CA GLY A 287 10.29 -16.87 -10.10
C GLY A 287 11.24 -16.02 -9.25
N LYS A 288 10.72 -14.94 -8.72
CA LYS A 288 11.44 -14.02 -7.81
C LYS A 288 10.65 -13.84 -6.52
N VAL A 289 11.37 -13.62 -5.44
CA VAL A 289 10.80 -13.31 -4.13
C VAL A 289 11.04 -11.85 -3.78
N ARG A 290 10.01 -11.15 -3.27
CA ARG A 290 10.14 -9.86 -2.62
C ARG A 290 9.77 -10.05 -1.15
N ALA A 291 10.77 -10.04 -0.27
CA ALA A 291 10.59 -10.28 1.14
C ALA A 291 10.51 -8.98 1.94
N HIS A 292 9.56 -8.95 2.87
CA HIS A 292 9.36 -7.85 3.79
C HIS A 292 9.44 -8.34 5.23
N ARG A 293 10.08 -7.58 6.09
CA ARG A 293 9.93 -7.75 7.52
C ARG A 293 8.60 -7.16 7.94
N PHE A 294 7.84 -7.90 8.75
CA PHE A 294 6.61 -7.35 9.35
C PHE A 294 6.94 -6.06 10.11
N THR A 295 6.19 -5.02 9.81
CA THR A 295 6.26 -3.74 10.49
C THR A 295 4.87 -3.43 11.02
N PRO A 296 4.68 -3.28 12.34
CA PRO A 296 3.41 -2.85 12.89
C PRO A 296 2.98 -1.53 12.27
N LEU A 297 1.72 -1.44 11.85
CA LEU A 297 1.15 -0.22 11.27
C LEU A 297 -0.03 0.23 12.11
N PRO A 298 -0.06 1.50 12.54
CA PRO A 298 -1.12 2.02 13.42
C PRO A 298 -2.50 1.92 12.76
N GLY A 299 -3.53 1.72 13.60
CA GLY A 299 -4.89 1.50 13.15
C GLY A 299 -5.18 0.09 12.62
N THR A 300 -4.18 -0.81 12.58
CA THR A 300 -4.37 -2.22 12.24
C THR A 300 -4.47 -3.10 13.49
N PRO A 301 -5.11 -4.29 13.41
CA PRO A 301 -5.17 -5.22 14.54
C PRO A 301 -3.82 -5.70 15.07
N LEU A 302 -2.76 -5.57 14.27
CA LEU A 302 -1.41 -5.99 14.65
C LEU A 302 -0.51 -4.81 15.06
N TRP A 303 -1.08 -3.62 15.28
CA TRP A 303 -0.30 -2.42 15.63
C TRP A 303 0.52 -2.55 16.92
N ASP A 304 -0.09 -3.11 17.97
CA ASP A 304 0.51 -3.28 19.29
C ASP A 304 1.33 -4.58 19.44
N LYS A 305 1.43 -5.36 18.37
CA LYS A 305 2.10 -6.66 18.39
C LYS A 305 3.57 -6.53 18.03
N LYS A 306 4.42 -7.21 18.80
CA LYS A 306 5.85 -7.30 18.48
C LYS A 306 6.07 -8.27 17.32
N PRO A 307 6.94 -7.91 16.34
CA PRO A 307 7.34 -8.83 15.29
C PRO A 307 7.99 -10.08 15.87
N ALA A 308 7.63 -11.27 15.34
CA ALA A 308 8.33 -12.50 15.67
C ALA A 308 9.80 -12.41 15.20
N PRO A 309 10.76 -13.04 15.92
CA PRO A 309 12.15 -13.11 15.48
C PRO A 309 12.26 -13.92 14.18
N LEU A 310 13.22 -13.57 13.33
CA LEU A 310 13.58 -14.44 12.21
C LEU A 310 14.41 -15.60 12.72
N SER A 311 14.14 -16.80 12.19
CA SER A 311 15.01 -17.94 12.40
C SER A 311 16.35 -17.76 11.68
N SER A 312 17.40 -18.44 12.15
CA SER A 312 18.71 -18.46 11.49
C SER A 312 18.62 -18.92 10.02
N ASP A 313 17.74 -19.88 9.76
CA ASP A 313 17.51 -20.43 8.42
C ASP A 313 16.83 -19.41 7.51
N ALA A 314 15.90 -18.59 8.06
CA ALA A 314 15.29 -17.48 7.31
C ALA A 314 16.35 -16.42 6.95
N GLU A 315 17.17 -16.00 7.91
CA GLU A 315 18.23 -15.03 7.63
C GLU A 315 19.23 -15.55 6.59
N ALA A 316 19.65 -16.81 6.70
CA ALA A 316 20.59 -17.44 5.77
C ALA A 316 20.02 -17.55 4.35
N LEU A 317 18.79 -18.05 4.21
CA LEU A 317 18.16 -18.20 2.90
C LEU A 317 17.90 -16.85 2.24
N LEU A 318 17.30 -15.90 2.95
CA LEU A 318 17.01 -14.57 2.41
C LEU A 318 18.31 -13.84 2.01
N GLY A 319 19.38 -13.96 2.81
CA GLY A 319 20.70 -13.46 2.47
C GLY A 319 21.26 -14.07 1.18
N SER A 320 21.16 -15.40 1.04
CA SER A 320 21.60 -16.12 -0.16
C SER A 320 20.81 -15.72 -1.41
N LEU A 321 19.49 -15.62 -1.31
CA LEU A 321 18.63 -15.18 -2.41
C LEU A 321 18.94 -13.73 -2.85
N ALA A 322 19.23 -12.85 -1.89
CA ALA A 322 19.62 -11.48 -2.16
C ALA A 322 20.94 -11.39 -2.93
N GLN A 323 21.96 -12.17 -2.51
CA GLN A 323 23.25 -12.23 -3.20
C GLN A 323 23.14 -12.72 -4.65
N ARG A 324 22.20 -13.63 -4.92
CA ARG A 324 21.93 -14.16 -6.26
C ARG A 324 21.03 -13.25 -7.11
N GLY A 325 20.57 -12.10 -6.59
CA GLY A 325 19.66 -11.19 -7.29
C GLY A 325 18.24 -11.77 -7.47
N ARG A 326 17.88 -12.77 -6.68
CA ARG A 326 16.56 -13.43 -6.70
C ARG A 326 15.59 -12.89 -5.65
N LEU A 327 16.08 -12.02 -4.76
CA LEU A 327 15.31 -11.41 -3.69
C LEU A 327 15.46 -9.89 -3.71
N THR A 328 14.33 -9.23 -3.53
CA THR A 328 14.24 -7.78 -3.28
C THR A 328 13.43 -7.52 -2.01
N GLY A 329 13.23 -6.25 -1.63
CA GLY A 329 12.38 -5.87 -0.50
C GLY A 329 13.16 -5.41 0.73
N SER A 330 12.46 -5.28 1.86
CA SER A 330 12.97 -4.64 3.09
C SER A 330 13.20 -5.62 4.26
N TRP A 331 13.51 -6.86 3.98
CA TRP A 331 13.66 -7.94 4.98
C TRP A 331 14.85 -7.75 5.94
N GLY A 332 15.96 -7.18 5.44
CA GLY A 332 17.21 -7.02 6.22
C GLY A 332 17.26 -5.76 7.09
N ARG A 333 16.24 -4.91 7.08
CA ARG A 333 16.19 -3.77 7.99
C ARG A 333 15.87 -4.26 9.39
N LYS A 334 16.89 -4.30 10.26
CA LYS A 334 16.64 -4.36 11.71
C LYS A 334 15.82 -3.11 12.04
N ILE A 335 14.58 -3.29 12.49
CA ILE A 335 13.87 -2.26 13.22
C ILE A 335 14.80 -2.01 14.41
N LYS A 336 15.41 -0.82 14.48
CA LYS A 336 16.18 -0.44 15.67
C LYS A 336 15.19 -0.54 16.82
N ALA A 337 15.29 -1.61 17.61
CA ALA A 337 14.61 -1.68 18.87
C ALA A 337 15.04 -0.42 19.62
N GLU A 338 14.07 0.32 20.10
CA GLU A 338 14.30 1.41 21.02
C GLU A 338 15.16 0.86 22.16
N LYS A 339 16.41 1.28 22.22
CA LYS A 339 17.11 1.21 23.49
C LYS A 339 16.33 2.15 24.39
N ASP A 340 15.72 1.57 25.42
CA ASP A 340 15.23 2.32 26.58
C ASP A 340 16.31 3.34 26.97
N GLU A 341 16.11 4.58 26.60
CA GLU A 341 16.78 5.70 27.25
C GLU A 341 15.98 6.04 28.51
N THR A 342 16.09 5.15 29.49
CA THR A 342 15.81 5.45 30.89
C THR A 342 17.06 5.05 31.66
N ALA A 343 17.99 5.97 31.78
CA ALA A 343 18.98 6.06 32.83
C ALA A 343 19.34 7.54 33.04
#